data_ca057e208bc720bd1c490289798f3a28
#
_entry.id   ca057e208bc720bd1c490289798f3a28
#
_cell.length_a   1.000
_cell.length_b   1.000
_cell.length_c   1.000
_cell.angle_alpha   90.00
_cell.angle_beta   90.00
_cell.angle_gamma   90.00
#
_symmetry.space_group_name_H-M   'P 1'
#
loop_
_entity.id
_entity.type
_entity.pdbx_description
1 polymer ?
#
loop_
_entity_poly.entity_id
_entity_poly.type
_entity_poly.pdbx_seq_one_letter_code
_entity_poly.pdbx_strand_id
1 'polypeptide(L)'
;MAFSVIGDTWDNIDFVVHAIAYSDKEELEGRYMNTSQENFLQTMNISCFSFTAVAQRAAAMMSESGSLLTLSYHGANAVMPNYNVMGVAKAALEASVRYLASDLGPDGVRVNAISAGPMRTLAGSAVGAARQIYNYNRENSPLRRNVMLDDVGGAGLYLLSDLSKA
;
A
#
# COMPACT_ATOMS: atom_id res chain seq x y z
N MET A 1 -19.68 6.11 -7.40
CA MET A 1 -19.94 7.37 -6.64
C MET A 1 -18.68 8.26 -6.54
N ALA A 2 -17.54 7.87 -5.94
CA ALA A 2 -16.37 8.79 -5.86
C ALA A 2 -15.85 9.25 -7.22
N PHE A 3 -15.55 8.32 -8.15
CA PHE A 3 -15.06 8.67 -9.48
C PHE A 3 -16.08 9.41 -10.36
N SER A 4 -17.37 9.27 -10.12
CA SER A 4 -18.40 10.11 -10.76
C SER A 4 -18.24 11.58 -10.35
N VAL A 5 -18.11 11.83 -9.04
CA VAL A 5 -17.89 13.19 -8.51
C VAL A 5 -16.56 13.80 -8.99
N ILE A 6 -15.50 12.96 -9.08
CA ILE A 6 -14.19 13.41 -9.61
C ILE A 6 -14.35 13.81 -11.08
N GLY A 7 -15.02 12.98 -11.90
CA GLY A 7 -15.25 13.27 -13.32
C GLY A 7 -16.15 14.48 -13.58
N ASP A 8 -17.02 14.84 -12.63
CA ASP A 8 -17.81 16.08 -12.71
C ASP A 8 -16.95 17.34 -12.49
N THR A 9 -15.72 17.17 -11.97
CA THR A 9 -14.82 18.30 -11.60
C THR A 9 -13.56 18.36 -12.45
N TRP A 10 -13.00 17.20 -12.79
CA TRP A 10 -11.74 17.08 -13.56
C TRP A 10 -11.92 16.16 -14.77
N ASP A 11 -11.48 16.63 -15.92
CA ASP A 11 -11.47 15.83 -17.15
C ASP A 11 -10.46 14.68 -17.08
N ASN A 12 -9.30 14.93 -16.42
CA ASN A 12 -8.22 13.97 -16.26
C ASN A 12 -7.64 14.00 -14.85
N ILE A 13 -6.98 12.91 -14.46
CA ILE A 13 -6.16 12.80 -13.24
C ILE A 13 -4.75 12.34 -13.61
N ASP A 14 -3.73 12.89 -12.99
CA ASP A 14 -2.32 12.56 -13.26
C ASP A 14 -1.84 11.38 -12.45
N PHE A 15 -2.32 11.27 -11.20
CA PHE A 15 -1.91 10.20 -10.31
C PHE A 15 -2.96 9.84 -9.25
N VAL A 16 -2.79 8.65 -8.68
CA VAL A 16 -3.54 8.21 -7.49
C VAL A 16 -2.58 7.65 -6.45
N VAL A 17 -2.76 8.05 -5.19
CA VAL A 17 -2.13 7.44 -4.02
C VAL A 17 -3.17 6.63 -3.27
N HIS A 18 -3.01 5.30 -3.29
CA HIS A 18 -3.83 4.37 -2.53
C HIS A 18 -3.16 4.03 -1.20
N ALA A 19 -3.62 4.64 -0.12
CA ALA A 19 -3.08 4.47 1.24
C ALA A 19 -4.14 3.87 2.17
N ILE A 20 -4.80 2.80 1.74
CA ILE A 20 -5.92 2.17 2.44
C ILE A 20 -5.53 0.76 2.88
N ALA A 21 -5.80 0.44 4.14
CA ALA A 21 -5.69 -0.92 4.67
C ALA A 21 -6.61 -1.08 5.88
N TYR A 22 -7.14 -2.28 6.06
CA TYR A 22 -7.95 -2.65 7.21
C TYR A 22 -7.85 -4.14 7.50
N SER A 23 -7.81 -4.49 8.76
CA SER A 23 -8.04 -5.84 9.30
C SER A 23 -8.59 -5.72 10.72
N ASP A 24 -9.29 -6.74 11.19
CA ASP A 24 -9.63 -6.83 12.60
C ASP A 24 -8.36 -6.92 13.43
N LYS A 25 -8.19 -5.97 14.35
CA LYS A 25 -7.00 -5.84 15.19
C LYS A 25 -6.80 -7.07 16.09
N GLU A 26 -7.88 -7.65 16.60
CA GLU A 26 -7.80 -8.80 17.50
C GLU A 26 -7.25 -10.04 16.79
N GLU A 27 -7.49 -10.17 15.49
CA GLU A 27 -6.99 -11.29 14.67
C GLU A 27 -5.59 -11.06 14.07
N LEU A 28 -5.03 -9.86 14.21
CA LEU A 28 -3.62 -9.62 13.89
C LEU A 28 -2.67 -10.23 14.92
N GLU A 29 -3.16 -10.49 16.14
CA GLU A 29 -2.41 -11.12 17.22
C GLU A 29 -2.61 -12.64 17.24
N GLY A 30 -1.72 -13.35 17.95
CA GLY A 30 -1.80 -14.80 18.11
C GLY A 30 -1.39 -15.58 16.85
N ARG A 31 -2.01 -16.74 16.63
CA ARG A 31 -1.65 -17.65 15.53
C ARG A 31 -2.42 -17.31 14.27
N TYR A 32 -1.70 -17.10 13.17
CA TYR A 32 -2.30 -16.86 11.85
C TYR A 32 -3.34 -17.91 11.44
N MET A 33 -3.13 -19.18 11.77
CA MET A 33 -4.07 -20.26 11.44
C MET A 33 -5.46 -20.12 12.07
N ASN A 34 -5.62 -19.23 13.03
CA ASN A 34 -6.89 -18.93 13.68
C ASN A 34 -7.65 -17.77 13.02
N THR A 35 -7.10 -17.19 11.94
CA THR A 35 -7.79 -16.14 11.20
C THR A 35 -9.14 -16.64 10.68
N SER A 36 -10.21 -15.91 10.99
CA SER A 36 -11.55 -16.22 10.52
C SER A 36 -11.66 -15.97 9.00
N GLN A 37 -12.56 -16.72 8.35
CA GLN A 37 -12.85 -16.49 6.94
C GLN A 37 -13.40 -15.08 6.69
N GLU A 38 -14.22 -14.58 7.61
CA GLU A 38 -14.82 -13.25 7.51
C GLU A 38 -13.75 -12.17 7.50
N ASN A 39 -12.84 -12.15 8.49
CA ASN A 39 -11.75 -11.17 8.54
C ASN A 39 -10.77 -11.35 7.38
N PHE A 40 -10.49 -12.60 6.96
CA PHE A 40 -9.64 -12.86 5.79
C PHE A 40 -10.22 -12.18 4.54
N LEU A 41 -11.50 -12.41 4.24
CA LEU A 41 -12.17 -11.82 3.08
C LEU A 41 -12.24 -10.30 3.18
N GLN A 42 -12.57 -9.75 4.34
CA GLN A 42 -12.63 -8.32 4.56
C GLN A 42 -11.26 -7.66 4.40
N THR A 43 -10.22 -8.25 5.01
CA THR A 43 -8.83 -7.76 4.87
C THR A 43 -8.37 -7.77 3.43
N MET A 44 -8.60 -8.85 2.69
CA MET A 44 -8.25 -8.96 1.28
C MET A 44 -9.01 -7.95 0.42
N ASN A 45 -10.31 -7.77 0.68
CA ASN A 45 -11.12 -6.82 -0.06
C ASN A 45 -10.65 -5.38 0.14
N ILE A 46 -10.42 -4.97 1.41
CA ILE A 46 -10.07 -3.57 1.72
C ILE A 46 -8.59 -3.30 1.48
N SER A 47 -7.68 -4.23 1.83
CA SER A 47 -6.25 -3.96 1.83
C SER A 47 -5.52 -4.41 0.54
N CYS A 48 -6.22 -5.11 -0.36
CA CYS A 48 -5.66 -5.58 -1.63
C CYS A 48 -6.58 -5.23 -2.81
N PHE A 49 -7.79 -5.80 -2.89
CA PHE A 49 -8.67 -5.64 -4.04
C PHE A 49 -9.09 -4.20 -4.28
N SER A 50 -9.25 -3.39 -3.22
CA SER A 50 -9.59 -1.97 -3.36
C SER A 50 -8.61 -1.20 -4.24
N PHE A 51 -7.31 -1.57 -4.24
CA PHE A 51 -6.32 -0.97 -5.15
C PHE A 51 -6.63 -1.30 -6.61
N THR A 52 -6.92 -2.56 -6.92
CA THR A 52 -7.33 -2.97 -8.28
C THR A 52 -8.62 -2.27 -8.71
N ALA A 53 -9.60 -2.18 -7.81
CA ALA A 53 -10.87 -1.50 -8.09
C ALA A 53 -10.72 0.02 -8.32
N VAL A 54 -9.77 0.66 -7.63
CA VAL A 54 -9.40 2.07 -7.84
C VAL A 54 -8.64 2.22 -9.15
N ALA A 55 -7.64 1.36 -9.41
CA ALA A 55 -6.84 1.39 -10.63
C ALA A 55 -7.71 1.29 -11.89
N GLN A 56 -8.67 0.35 -11.92
CA GLN A 56 -9.61 0.18 -13.02
C GLN A 56 -10.37 1.46 -13.37
N ARG A 57 -10.78 2.23 -12.38
CA ARG A 57 -11.54 3.46 -12.57
C ARG A 57 -10.65 4.66 -12.86
N ALA A 58 -9.50 4.70 -12.20
CA ALA A 58 -8.53 5.78 -12.38
C ALA A 58 -7.90 5.76 -13.78
N ALA A 59 -7.55 4.58 -14.29
CA ALA A 59 -6.94 4.43 -15.62
C ALA A 59 -7.83 5.01 -16.72
N ALA A 60 -9.16 4.90 -16.60
CA ALA A 60 -10.10 5.49 -17.55
C ALA A 60 -10.11 7.03 -17.55
N MET A 61 -9.52 7.67 -16.53
CA MET A 61 -9.39 9.12 -16.39
C MET A 61 -7.95 9.60 -16.50
N MET A 62 -6.98 8.71 -16.74
CA MET A 62 -5.58 9.05 -16.92
C MET A 62 -5.30 9.26 -18.41
N SER A 63 -4.54 10.31 -18.71
CA SER A 63 -3.93 10.50 -20.02
C SER A 63 -2.69 9.61 -20.15
N GLU A 64 -1.97 9.68 -21.28
CA GLU A 64 -0.84 8.83 -21.66
C GLU A 64 0.37 8.77 -20.68
N SER A 65 0.26 9.33 -19.47
CA SER A 65 1.36 9.42 -18.48
C SER A 65 0.92 9.31 -17.02
N GLY A 66 -0.09 8.50 -16.72
CA GLY A 66 -0.60 8.35 -15.36
C GLY A 66 0.34 7.61 -14.40
N SER A 67 0.15 7.79 -13.09
CA SER A 67 0.89 7.05 -12.07
C SER A 67 -0.01 6.59 -10.92
N LEU A 68 0.03 5.29 -10.63
CA LEU A 68 -0.63 4.68 -9.49
C LEU A 68 0.39 4.27 -8.44
N LEU A 69 0.18 4.66 -7.20
CA LEU A 69 1.04 4.35 -6.07
C LEU A 69 0.25 3.74 -4.93
N THR A 70 0.74 2.64 -4.37
CA THR A 70 0.20 2.07 -3.12
C THR A 70 1.27 1.92 -2.07
N LEU A 71 0.86 1.63 -0.82
CA LEU A 71 1.76 1.43 0.31
C LEU A 71 1.76 -0.03 0.75
N SER A 72 2.94 -0.64 0.74
CA SER A 72 3.20 -1.99 1.25
C SER A 72 4.04 -1.94 2.53
N TYR A 73 4.40 -3.12 3.02
CA TYR A 73 5.23 -3.29 4.19
C TYR A 73 6.02 -4.60 4.11
N HIS A 74 7.15 -4.67 4.76
CA HIS A 74 8.05 -5.83 4.78
C HIS A 74 7.35 -7.15 5.15
N GLY A 75 6.24 -7.10 5.88
CA GLY A 75 5.38 -8.24 6.17
C GLY A 75 4.81 -8.97 4.95
N ALA A 76 4.90 -8.38 3.74
CA ALA A 76 4.59 -9.05 2.48
C ALA A 76 5.61 -10.13 2.10
N ASN A 77 6.86 -9.98 2.54
CA ASN A 77 8.00 -10.82 2.15
C ASN A 77 8.57 -11.65 3.31
N ALA A 78 8.26 -11.28 4.57
CA ALA A 78 8.74 -11.95 5.76
C ALA A 78 7.65 -12.00 6.83
N VAL A 79 7.69 -13.03 7.68
CA VAL A 79 6.77 -13.12 8.82
C VAL A 79 7.09 -12.03 9.83
N MET A 80 6.12 -11.16 10.07
CA MET A 80 6.21 -10.11 11.09
C MET A 80 5.28 -10.44 12.26
N PRO A 81 5.74 -10.31 13.52
CA PRO A 81 4.90 -10.52 14.69
C PRO A 81 3.65 -9.63 14.66
N ASN A 82 2.51 -10.18 15.02
CA ASN A 82 1.22 -9.47 15.09
C ASN A 82 0.80 -8.77 13.78
N TYR A 83 1.12 -9.39 12.65
CA TYR A 83 0.76 -8.88 11.34
C TYR A 83 -0.10 -9.87 10.52
N ASN A 84 -0.04 -11.14 10.85
CA ASN A 84 -0.90 -12.25 10.38
C ASN A 84 -1.48 -12.06 8.97
N VAL A 85 -2.80 -12.03 8.84
CA VAL A 85 -3.52 -11.90 7.56
C VAL A 85 -3.16 -10.62 6.79
N MET A 86 -2.77 -9.55 7.46
CA MET A 86 -2.32 -8.33 6.79
C MET A 86 -1.03 -8.58 5.97
N GLY A 87 -0.13 -9.45 6.44
CA GLY A 87 1.04 -9.86 5.65
C GLY A 87 0.65 -10.55 4.36
N VAL A 88 -0.34 -11.45 4.42
CA VAL A 88 -0.89 -12.12 3.23
C VAL A 88 -1.53 -11.11 2.27
N ALA A 89 -2.32 -10.17 2.80
CA ALA A 89 -2.93 -9.12 1.98
C ALA A 89 -1.89 -8.21 1.32
N LYS A 90 -0.79 -7.88 2.02
CA LYS A 90 0.30 -7.07 1.43
C LYS A 90 1.09 -7.85 0.37
N ALA A 91 1.29 -9.16 0.53
CA ALA A 91 1.89 -9.99 -0.51
C ALA A 91 1.00 -10.03 -1.78
N ALA A 92 -0.31 -10.19 -1.60
CA ALA A 92 -1.27 -10.13 -2.70
C ALA A 92 -1.32 -8.73 -3.35
N LEU A 93 -1.23 -7.66 -2.55
CA LEU A 93 -1.17 -6.28 -3.06
C LEU A 93 0.09 -6.05 -3.91
N GLU A 94 1.26 -6.51 -3.48
CA GLU A 94 2.50 -6.42 -4.27
C GLU A 94 2.43 -7.24 -5.56
N ALA A 95 1.76 -8.39 -5.55
CA ALA A 95 1.46 -9.13 -6.77
C ALA A 95 0.53 -8.31 -7.68
N SER A 96 -0.54 -7.72 -7.15
CA SER A 96 -1.48 -6.88 -7.91
C SER A 96 -0.77 -5.68 -8.56
N VAL A 97 0.21 -5.07 -7.90
CA VAL A 97 1.04 -3.99 -8.49
C VAL A 97 1.71 -4.46 -9.77
N ARG A 98 2.31 -5.67 -9.78
CA ARG A 98 3.00 -6.21 -10.97
C ARG A 98 2.04 -6.51 -12.11
N TYR A 99 0.87 -7.10 -11.82
CA TYR A 99 -0.14 -7.37 -12.84
C TYR A 99 -0.73 -6.09 -13.41
N LEU A 100 -1.09 -5.13 -12.55
CA LEU A 100 -1.59 -3.82 -13.00
C LEU A 100 -0.55 -3.04 -13.81
N ALA A 101 0.74 -3.13 -13.45
CA ALA A 101 1.81 -2.50 -14.22
C ALA A 101 1.95 -3.12 -15.61
N SER A 102 1.76 -4.44 -15.72
CA SER A 102 1.75 -5.15 -17.01
C SER A 102 0.55 -4.78 -17.87
N ASP A 103 -0.63 -4.67 -17.25
CA ASP A 103 -1.88 -4.38 -17.96
C ASP A 103 -1.93 -2.92 -18.45
N LEU A 104 -1.51 -1.97 -17.61
CA LEU A 104 -1.65 -0.53 -17.83
C LEU A 104 -0.41 0.12 -18.47
N GLY A 105 0.72 -0.59 -18.48
CA GLY A 105 1.97 -0.11 -19.09
C GLY A 105 1.84 0.28 -20.56
N PRO A 106 1.16 -0.52 -21.42
CA PRO A 106 0.88 -0.14 -22.80
C PRO A 106 0.10 1.17 -22.97
N ASP A 107 -0.68 1.55 -21.96
CA ASP A 107 -1.43 2.80 -21.93
C ASP A 107 -0.63 3.97 -21.31
N GLY A 108 0.68 3.76 -21.02
CA GLY A 108 1.55 4.77 -20.42
C GLY A 108 1.37 4.97 -18.93
N VAL A 109 0.57 4.16 -18.23
CA VAL A 109 0.32 4.28 -16.81
C VAL A 109 1.30 3.42 -16.00
N ARG A 110 2.05 4.06 -15.11
CA ARG A 110 3.02 3.40 -14.21
C ARG A 110 2.33 2.98 -12.91
N VAL A 111 2.66 1.80 -12.40
CA VAL A 111 2.08 1.28 -11.16
C VAL A 111 3.20 0.84 -10.21
N ASN A 112 3.25 1.43 -9.04
CA ASN A 112 4.31 1.22 -8.07
C ASN A 112 3.78 1.02 -6.64
N ALA A 113 4.63 0.47 -5.78
CA ALA A 113 4.39 0.41 -4.34
C ALA A 113 5.63 0.88 -3.57
N ILE A 114 5.40 1.57 -2.44
CA ILE A 114 6.44 1.86 -1.46
C ILE A 114 6.29 0.89 -0.29
N SER A 115 7.31 0.06 -0.06
CA SER A 115 7.44 -0.74 1.16
C SER A 115 8.18 0.08 2.20
N ALA A 116 7.43 0.86 2.97
CA ALA A 116 7.98 1.76 3.98
C ALA A 116 8.42 1.00 5.24
N GLY A 117 9.46 1.48 5.91
CA GLY A 117 9.83 1.04 7.25
C GLY A 117 8.77 1.45 8.30
N PRO A 118 8.91 1.00 9.56
CA PRO A 118 7.94 1.30 10.60
C PRO A 118 7.92 2.80 10.92
N MET A 119 6.75 3.39 10.85
CA MET A 119 6.47 4.81 11.16
C MET A 119 5.40 4.92 12.25
N ARG A 120 5.41 6.03 12.98
CA ARG A 120 4.35 6.37 13.94
C ARG A 120 3.14 6.92 13.20
N THR A 121 2.23 6.04 12.81
CA THR A 121 0.95 6.37 12.19
C THR A 121 -0.19 5.73 12.98
N LEU A 122 -1.44 6.17 12.76
CA LEU A 122 -2.61 5.52 13.36
C LEU A 122 -2.68 4.04 12.96
N ALA A 123 -2.45 3.72 11.70
CA ALA A 123 -2.42 2.34 11.22
C ALA A 123 -1.28 1.54 11.85
N GLY A 124 -0.07 2.10 11.96
CA GLY A 124 1.06 1.47 12.61
C GLY A 124 0.85 1.22 14.11
N SER A 125 0.10 2.09 14.80
CA SER A 125 -0.22 1.92 16.22
C SER A 125 -1.23 0.79 16.49
N ALA A 126 -1.97 0.37 15.48
CA ALA A 126 -2.91 -0.76 15.58
C ALA A 126 -2.20 -2.12 15.56
N VAL A 127 -0.95 -2.18 15.08
CA VAL A 127 -0.15 -3.40 15.09
C VAL A 127 0.36 -3.67 16.51
N GLY A 128 0.06 -4.84 17.07
CA GLY A 128 0.62 -5.29 18.33
C GLY A 128 2.17 -5.26 18.27
N ALA A 129 2.82 -4.93 19.38
CA ALA A 129 4.28 -4.75 19.45
C ALA A 129 4.87 -3.60 18.58
N ALA A 130 4.07 -2.67 18.08
CA ALA A 130 4.52 -1.55 17.25
C ALA A 130 5.72 -0.78 17.85
N ARG A 131 5.70 -0.57 19.19
CA ARG A 131 6.80 0.08 19.91
C ARG A 131 8.11 -0.73 19.85
N GLN A 132 8.01 -2.05 19.95
CA GLN A 132 9.19 -2.94 19.91
C GLN A 132 9.77 -2.95 18.49
N ILE A 133 8.94 -3.09 17.46
CA ILE A 133 9.33 -3.04 16.05
C ILE A 133 10.00 -1.70 15.74
N TYR A 134 9.44 -0.59 16.22
CA TYR A 134 9.99 0.75 16.01
C TYR A 134 11.38 0.92 16.65
N ASN A 135 11.57 0.46 17.90
CA ASN A 135 12.85 0.52 18.58
C ASN A 135 13.88 -0.39 17.91
N TYR A 136 13.52 -1.64 17.62
CA TYR A 136 14.38 -2.59 16.92
C TYR A 136 14.88 -2.03 15.58
N ASN A 137 13.97 -1.47 14.77
CA ASN A 137 14.35 -0.88 13.48
C ASN A 137 15.31 0.29 13.66
N ARG A 138 15.05 1.20 14.61
CA ARG A 138 15.96 2.32 14.89
C ARG A 138 17.36 1.86 15.28
N GLU A 139 17.47 0.78 16.05
CA GLU A 139 18.74 0.26 16.55
C GLU A 139 19.49 -0.57 15.51
N ASN A 140 18.79 -1.18 14.56
CA ASN A 140 19.38 -2.13 13.60
C ASN A 140 19.45 -1.59 12.16
N SER A 141 18.70 -0.55 11.81
CA SER A 141 18.81 0.05 10.47
C SER A 141 20.23 0.62 10.25
N PRO A 142 20.76 0.56 9.03
CA PRO A 142 22.10 1.10 8.73
C PRO A 142 22.28 2.56 9.15
N LEU A 143 21.25 3.40 8.94
CA LEU A 143 21.27 4.82 9.31
C LEU A 143 20.96 5.07 10.80
N ARG A 144 20.70 4.01 11.59
CA ARG A 144 20.38 4.11 13.03
C ARG A 144 19.23 5.05 13.35
N ARG A 145 18.30 5.19 12.43
CA ARG A 145 17.07 5.97 12.58
C ARG A 145 15.89 5.27 11.93
N ASN A 146 14.70 5.60 12.37
CA ASN A 146 13.49 5.20 11.66
C ASN A 146 13.23 6.09 10.46
N VAL A 147 12.46 5.57 9.53
CA VAL A 147 11.91 6.30 8.39
C VAL A 147 10.98 7.42 8.91
N MET A 148 11.03 8.57 8.29
CA MET A 148 10.16 9.72 8.55
C MET A 148 9.14 9.91 7.43
N LEU A 149 8.10 10.69 7.68
CA LEU A 149 7.08 10.99 6.66
C LEU A 149 7.69 11.64 5.42
N ASP A 150 8.66 12.54 5.61
CA ASP A 150 9.35 13.21 4.51
C ASP A 150 10.18 12.24 3.65
N ASP A 151 10.78 11.21 4.24
CA ASP A 151 11.48 10.17 3.49
C ASP A 151 10.52 9.43 2.54
N VAL A 152 9.32 9.08 3.03
CA VAL A 152 8.29 8.41 2.23
C VAL A 152 7.66 9.39 1.23
N GLY A 153 7.43 10.64 1.65
CA GLY A 153 6.93 11.71 0.79
C GLY A 153 7.86 11.98 -0.40
N GLY A 154 9.18 12.02 -0.17
CA GLY A 154 10.18 12.18 -1.21
C GLY A 154 10.19 11.01 -2.22
N ALA A 155 10.11 9.77 -1.71
CA ALA A 155 9.99 8.59 -2.57
C ALA A 155 8.67 8.60 -3.37
N GLY A 156 7.57 9.00 -2.73
CA GLY A 156 6.27 9.17 -3.38
C GLY A 156 6.32 10.22 -4.48
N LEU A 157 6.89 11.39 -4.21
CA LEU A 157 7.05 12.45 -5.19
C LEU A 157 7.86 11.98 -6.41
N TYR A 158 8.96 11.27 -6.19
CA TYR A 158 9.75 10.67 -7.26
C TYR A 158 8.89 9.73 -8.12
N LEU A 159 8.19 8.77 -7.50
CA LEU A 159 7.40 7.77 -8.21
C LEU A 159 6.16 8.34 -8.93
N LEU A 160 5.62 9.45 -8.45
CA LEU A 160 4.44 10.11 -9.03
C LEU A 160 4.80 11.13 -10.10
N SER A 161 6.04 11.58 -10.15
CA SER A 161 6.52 12.60 -11.10
C SER A 161 7.18 11.98 -12.32
N ASP A 162 7.48 12.85 -13.27
CA ASP A 162 8.21 12.55 -14.51
C ASP A 162 9.68 12.09 -14.26
N LEU A 163 10.18 12.23 -13.04
CA LEU A 163 11.53 11.75 -12.67
C LEU A 163 11.67 10.23 -12.73
N SER A 164 10.55 9.49 -12.73
CA SER A 164 10.51 8.02 -12.75
C SER A 164 9.82 7.47 -14.00
N LYS A 165 10.08 8.05 -15.18
CA LYS A 165 9.43 7.67 -16.45
C LYS A 165 9.82 6.28 -16.97
N ALA A 166 10.91 5.71 -16.50
CA ALA A 166 11.44 4.41 -16.95
C ALA A 166 11.57 3.43 -15.80
#